data_881e35d0279485ad7f58553d03743007
#
_entry.id   881e35d0279485ad7f58553d03743007
#
_cell.length_a   1.000
_cell.length_b   1.000
_cell.length_c   1.000
_cell.angle_alpha   90.00
_cell.angle_beta   90.00
_cell.angle_gamma   90.00
#
_symmetry.space_group_name_H-M   'P 1'
#
loop_
_entity.id
_entity.type
_entity.pdbx_description
1 polymer ?
#
loop_
_entity_poly.entity_id
_entity_poly.type
_entity_poly.pdbx_seq_one_letter_code
_entity_poly.pdbx_strand_id
1 'polypeptide(L)'
;MKRLEKDSLGSIDVPKDALWGAQTQRSILNFAIGDELIPIEIVHAIAQIKASAARVNNHLGLINTKVAKFITESSLEIIEGKHNDQFPLKVWQTGSGTQ
;
A
#
# COMPACT_ATOMS: atom_id res chain seq x y z
N MET A 1 -15.03 13.71 4.62
CA MET A 1 -14.27 13.78 5.88
C MET A 1 -12.84 13.35 5.67
N LYS A 2 -11.96 13.88 6.48
CA LYS A 2 -10.52 13.65 6.36
C LYS A 2 -9.96 13.28 7.72
N ARG A 3 -8.84 12.55 7.73
CA ARG A 3 -8.04 12.33 8.93
C ARG A 3 -6.65 12.85 8.68
N LEU A 4 -5.94 13.20 9.76
CA LEU A 4 -4.58 13.70 9.68
C LEU A 4 -3.60 12.54 9.78
N GLU A 5 -2.70 12.43 8.80
CA GLU A 5 -1.59 11.48 8.82
C GLU A 5 -0.27 12.26 8.83
N LYS A 6 0.79 11.63 9.29
CA LYS A 6 2.08 12.29 9.44
C LYS A 6 3.21 11.41 8.93
N ASP A 7 4.16 12.04 8.23
CA ASP A 7 5.41 11.40 7.82
C ASP A 7 6.58 12.36 8.09
N SER A 8 7.77 12.06 7.56
CA SER A 8 8.97 12.88 7.76
C SER A 8 8.83 14.29 7.18
N LEU A 9 7.91 14.51 6.25
CA LEU A 9 7.67 15.82 5.63
C LEU A 9 6.61 16.65 6.36
N GLY A 10 6.00 16.09 7.40
CA GLY A 10 4.97 16.76 8.19
C GLY A 10 3.61 16.10 8.06
N SER A 11 2.57 16.85 8.44
CA SER A 11 1.20 16.36 8.43
C SER A 11 0.52 16.61 7.09
N ILE A 12 -0.40 15.73 6.74
CA ILE A 12 -1.19 15.82 5.51
C ILE A 12 -2.57 15.22 5.75
N ASP A 13 -3.59 15.83 5.15
CA ASP A 13 -4.95 15.30 5.20
C ASP A 13 -5.11 14.14 4.24
N VAL A 14 -5.72 13.06 4.72
CA VAL A 14 -6.02 11.85 3.94
C VAL A 14 -7.53 11.59 4.06
N PRO A 15 -8.22 11.15 3.00
CA PRO A 15 -9.63 10.79 3.12
C PRO A 15 -9.84 9.79 4.26
N LYS A 16 -10.87 10.02 5.08
CA LYS A 16 -11.06 9.24 6.30
C LYS A 16 -11.15 7.74 6.05
N ASP A 17 -11.81 7.34 4.96
CA ASP A 17 -12.06 5.94 4.65
C ASP A 17 -10.97 5.31 3.78
N ALA A 18 -9.95 6.07 3.39
CA ALA A 18 -8.82 5.54 2.63
C ALA A 18 -7.94 4.65 3.51
N LEU A 19 -7.44 3.56 2.93
CA LEU A 19 -6.54 2.65 3.63
C LEU A 19 -5.07 3.05 3.49
N TRP A 20 -4.77 4.00 2.60
CA TRP A 20 -3.40 4.49 2.43
C TRP A 20 -3.06 5.57 3.45
N GLY A 21 -1.78 5.83 3.60
CA GLY A 21 -1.27 6.82 4.54
C GLY A 21 -0.72 8.07 3.85
N ALA A 22 0.15 8.78 4.59
CA ALA A 22 0.69 10.09 4.16
C ALA A 22 1.50 10.01 2.87
N GLN A 23 2.37 9.01 2.71
CA GLN A 23 3.24 8.88 1.55
C GLN A 23 2.45 8.73 0.25
N THR A 24 1.48 7.85 0.23
CA THR A 24 0.62 7.65 -0.93
C THR A 24 -0.18 8.91 -1.22
N GLN A 25 -0.70 9.57 -0.19
CA GLN A 25 -1.45 10.81 -0.38
C GLN A 25 -0.59 11.90 -1.02
N ARG A 26 0.67 12.04 -0.60
CA ARG A 26 1.59 13.00 -1.22
C ARG A 26 1.85 12.66 -2.68
N SER A 27 1.99 11.39 -3.01
CA SER A 27 2.19 10.94 -4.39
C SER A 27 0.98 11.29 -5.27
N ILE A 28 -0.24 11.10 -4.76
CA ILE A 28 -1.45 11.50 -5.48
C ILE A 28 -1.41 12.98 -5.85
N LEU A 29 -1.01 13.83 -4.90
CA LEU A 29 -0.98 15.27 -5.10
C LEU A 29 0.19 15.72 -6.00
N ASN A 30 1.35 15.09 -5.85
CA ASN A 30 2.57 15.50 -6.55
C ASN A 30 2.65 14.96 -7.98
N PHE A 31 2.01 13.83 -8.25
CA PHE A 31 2.10 13.15 -9.54
C PHE A 31 0.72 12.94 -10.17
N ALA A 32 -0.10 13.98 -10.14
CA ALA A 32 -1.43 13.98 -10.75
C ALA A 32 -1.34 14.14 -12.28
N ILE A 33 -0.58 13.27 -12.94
CA ILE A 33 -0.29 13.32 -14.37
C ILE A 33 -0.94 12.11 -15.04
N GLY A 34 -1.75 12.35 -16.06
CA GLY A 34 -2.45 11.29 -16.78
C GLY A 34 -3.57 10.67 -15.97
N ASP A 35 -4.23 9.67 -16.54
CA ASP A 35 -5.36 8.99 -15.90
C ASP A 35 -5.07 7.51 -15.62
N GLU A 36 -3.97 6.99 -16.14
CA GLU A 36 -3.64 5.57 -16.02
C GLU A 36 -3.09 5.24 -14.64
N LEU A 37 -3.79 4.36 -13.94
CA LEU A 37 -3.36 3.83 -12.66
C LEU A 37 -2.35 2.71 -12.86
N ILE A 38 -1.56 2.43 -11.82
CA ILE A 38 -0.71 1.25 -11.79
C ILE A 38 -1.59 0.01 -12.01
N PRO A 39 -1.22 -0.88 -12.95
CA PRO A 39 -2.01 -2.08 -13.21
C PRO A 39 -2.24 -2.89 -11.94
N ILE A 40 -3.48 -3.32 -11.72
CA ILE A 40 -3.85 -4.05 -10.51
C ILE A 40 -3.09 -5.37 -10.37
N GLU A 41 -2.67 -5.95 -11.49
CA GLU A 41 -1.87 -7.18 -11.51
C GLU A 41 -0.53 -6.98 -10.79
N ILE A 42 0.07 -5.80 -10.91
CA ILE A 42 1.31 -5.47 -10.19
C ILE A 42 1.04 -5.40 -8.69
N VAL A 43 -0.07 -4.78 -8.30
CA VAL A 43 -0.49 -4.70 -6.89
C VAL A 43 -0.67 -6.11 -6.32
N HIS A 44 -1.38 -6.97 -7.04
CA HIS A 44 -1.61 -8.36 -6.60
C HIS A 44 -0.29 -9.14 -6.50
N ALA A 45 0.62 -8.94 -7.44
CA ALA A 45 1.93 -9.60 -7.40
C ALA A 45 2.75 -9.15 -6.18
N ILE A 46 2.76 -7.86 -5.88
CA ILE A 46 3.45 -7.33 -4.70
C ILE A 46 2.81 -7.87 -3.42
N ALA A 47 1.48 -7.94 -3.35
CA ALA A 47 0.78 -8.51 -2.21
C ALA A 47 1.17 -9.98 -1.99
N GLN A 48 1.34 -10.74 -3.06
CA GLN A 48 1.79 -12.13 -2.98
C GLN A 48 3.21 -12.23 -2.43
N ILE A 49 4.10 -11.35 -2.85
CA ILE A 49 5.46 -11.24 -2.29
C ILE A 49 5.40 -10.92 -0.80
N LYS A 50 4.56 -9.98 -0.40
CA LYS A 50 4.39 -9.58 1.00
C LYS A 50 3.91 -10.75 1.86
N ALA A 51 2.94 -11.51 1.39
CA ALA A 51 2.44 -12.69 2.12
C ALA A 51 3.54 -13.73 2.30
N SER A 52 4.30 -14.01 1.26
CA SER A 52 5.41 -14.97 1.31
C SER A 52 6.53 -14.48 2.23
N ALA A 53 6.89 -13.19 2.12
CA ALA A 53 7.91 -12.58 2.98
C ALA A 53 7.50 -12.61 4.45
N ALA A 54 6.24 -12.35 4.76
CA ALA A 54 5.73 -12.42 6.14
C ALA A 54 5.88 -13.82 6.71
N ARG A 55 5.58 -14.84 5.94
CA ARG A 55 5.71 -16.24 6.36
C ARG A 55 7.16 -16.60 6.63
N VAL A 56 8.06 -16.26 5.71
CA VAL A 56 9.49 -16.55 5.83
C VAL A 56 10.08 -15.80 7.02
N ASN A 57 9.79 -14.51 7.14
CA ASN A 57 10.34 -13.70 8.23
C ASN A 57 9.81 -14.13 9.59
N ASN A 58 8.59 -14.62 9.67
CA ASN A 58 8.08 -15.21 10.90
C ASN A 58 8.83 -16.51 11.25
N HIS A 59 9.06 -17.37 10.25
CA HIS A 59 9.82 -18.62 10.45
C HIS A 59 11.24 -18.33 10.93
N LEU A 60 11.86 -17.26 10.42
CA LEU A 60 13.20 -16.84 10.83
C LEU A 60 13.22 -16.06 12.15
N GLY A 61 12.08 -15.81 12.76
CA GLY A 61 11.99 -15.08 14.02
C GLY A 61 12.16 -13.57 13.89
N LEU A 62 12.10 -13.02 12.67
CA LEU A 62 12.30 -11.59 12.43
C LEU A 62 11.04 -10.75 12.67
N ILE A 63 9.87 -11.35 12.57
CA ILE A 63 8.59 -10.73 12.96
C ILE A 63 7.78 -11.73 13.77
N ASN A 64 6.93 -11.22 14.66
CA ASN A 64 6.13 -12.10 15.51
C ASN A 64 4.96 -12.72 14.70
N THR A 65 4.43 -13.82 15.23
CA THR A 65 3.39 -14.61 14.57
C THR A 65 2.11 -13.80 14.34
N LYS A 66 1.74 -12.95 15.28
CA LYS A 66 0.53 -12.12 15.16
C LYS A 66 0.63 -11.12 14.01
N VAL A 67 1.77 -10.45 13.90
CA VAL A 67 2.03 -9.50 12.81
C VAL A 67 2.06 -10.22 11.48
N ALA A 68 2.75 -11.36 11.39
CA ALA A 68 2.80 -12.15 10.17
C ALA A 68 1.42 -12.59 9.72
N LYS A 69 0.57 -13.00 10.67
CA LYS A 69 -0.81 -13.40 10.38
C LYS A 69 -1.60 -12.24 9.77
N PHE A 70 -1.53 -11.05 10.35
CA PHE A 70 -2.26 -9.88 9.85
C PHE A 70 -1.76 -9.46 8.47
N ILE A 71 -0.45 -9.47 8.24
CA ILE A 71 0.12 -9.15 6.92
C ILE A 71 -0.38 -10.15 5.88
N THR A 72 -0.36 -11.44 6.20
CA THR A 72 -0.81 -12.49 5.29
C THR A 72 -2.29 -12.36 4.97
N GLU A 73 -3.13 -12.14 5.97
CA GLU A 73 -4.58 -11.96 5.79
C GLU A 73 -4.89 -10.74 4.93
N SER A 74 -4.25 -9.61 5.21
CA SER A 74 -4.44 -8.39 4.42
C SER A 74 -3.98 -8.58 2.97
N SER A 75 -2.85 -9.25 2.77
CA SER A 75 -2.33 -9.54 1.44
C SER A 75 -3.30 -10.41 0.63
N LEU A 76 -3.89 -11.41 1.27
CA LEU A 76 -4.87 -12.28 0.60
C LEU A 76 -6.13 -11.51 0.22
N GLU A 77 -6.61 -10.60 1.06
CA GLU A 77 -7.74 -9.73 0.72
C GLU A 77 -7.44 -8.86 -0.50
N ILE A 78 -6.24 -8.34 -0.60
CA ILE A 78 -5.81 -7.55 -1.75
C ILE A 78 -5.80 -8.42 -3.02
N ILE A 79 -5.24 -9.62 -2.94
CA ILE A 79 -5.17 -10.56 -4.08
C ILE A 79 -6.57 -10.96 -4.54
N GLU A 80 -7.52 -11.09 -3.61
CA GLU A 80 -8.92 -11.41 -3.92
C GLU A 80 -9.69 -10.23 -4.52
N GLY A 81 -9.07 -9.06 -4.61
CA GLY A 81 -9.67 -7.88 -5.21
C GLY A 81 -10.57 -7.08 -4.29
N LYS A 82 -10.56 -7.34 -3.00
CA LYS A 82 -11.44 -6.65 -2.05
C LYS A 82 -11.09 -5.19 -1.84
N HIS A 83 -9.87 -4.79 -2.17
CA HIS A 83 -9.37 -3.43 -1.94
C HIS A 83 -8.80 -2.78 -3.20
N ASN A 84 -9.29 -3.17 -4.38
CA ASN A 84 -8.74 -2.64 -5.64
C ASN A 84 -8.82 -1.12 -5.75
N ASP A 85 -9.81 -0.50 -5.12
CA ASP A 85 -9.99 0.96 -5.09
C ASP A 85 -9.02 1.69 -4.16
N GLN A 86 -8.21 0.96 -3.41
CA GLN A 86 -7.26 1.54 -2.45
C GLN A 86 -5.85 1.73 -3.03
N PHE A 87 -5.70 1.60 -4.35
CA PHE A 87 -4.41 1.73 -5.02
C PHE A 87 -4.51 2.81 -6.11
N PRO A 88 -4.54 4.10 -5.70
CA PRO A 88 -4.89 5.20 -6.59
C PRO A 88 -3.71 5.80 -7.35
N LEU A 89 -2.51 5.26 -7.24
CA LEU A 89 -1.33 5.87 -7.82
C LEU A 89 -1.29 5.71 -9.34
N LYS A 90 -0.82 6.77 -10.00
CA LYS A 90 -0.68 6.81 -11.46
C LYS A 90 0.59 6.09 -11.90
N VAL A 91 0.61 5.63 -13.15
CA VAL A 91 1.82 5.03 -13.74
C VAL A 91 2.99 6.02 -13.78
N TRP A 92 2.69 7.32 -13.76
CA TRP A 92 3.68 8.39 -13.80
C TRP A 92 4.20 8.82 -12.42
N GLN A 93 3.93 8.03 -11.39
CA GLN A 93 4.58 8.25 -10.09
C GLN A 93 6.10 8.14 -10.24
N THR A 94 6.86 8.30 -9.17
CA THR A 94 8.33 8.47 -9.19
C THR A 94 9.13 7.50 -10.06
N GLY A 95 8.60 6.34 -10.40
CA GLY A 95 9.33 5.31 -11.14
C GLY A 95 10.34 4.53 -10.31
N SER A 96 10.55 4.93 -9.05
CA SER A 96 11.48 4.24 -8.14
C SER A 96 10.93 2.94 -7.56
N GLY A 97 9.61 2.77 -7.62
CA GLY A 97 8.93 1.64 -6.98
C GLY A 97 8.67 1.84 -5.49
N THR A 98 8.98 3.01 -4.96
CA THR A 98 8.78 3.31 -3.53
C THR A 98 7.30 3.42 -3.18
N GLN A 99 6.51 3.97 -4.06
CA GLN A 99 5.10 4.20 -3.83
C GLN A 99 4.30 2.93 -4.07
#